data_777b17c2a9944405f732f7f488596195
#
_entry.id   777b17c2a9944405f732f7f488596195
#
_cell.length_a   1.000
_cell.length_b   1.000
_cell.length_c   1.000
_cell.angle_alpha   90.00
_cell.angle_beta   90.00
_cell.angle_gamma   90.00
#
_symmetry.space_group_name_H-M   'P 1'
#
loop_
_entity.id
_entity.type
_entity.pdbx_description
1 polymer ?
#
loop_
_entity_poly.entity_id
_entity_poly.type
_entity_poly.pdbx_seq_one_letter_code
_entity_poly.pdbx_strand_id
1 'polypeptide(L)'
;MFGYSVIYILLKWYTHKYKLAETSFYITKGIFLKTVQTIPFSKIQNINRRTSFLHKIFQVTSIRFETGMSSDDSTVEFKVITPVKADQIENYIKNQVASGKEEIIEIKPLTSSNVENDGHEGKHIHFRSTKKDILKASLTSFSFLLLIPLIISIYSNIDDIFHVEAQAKGVLSLILHSRWVLGLVIIILTILSFIFGIVKTSIQFGNYEISSDDNQIYIKKGYLEETIFTITKSRVQAVEIKQSLLKRILGLAEVRLISAGNTNIEDDKHEVNSLFPFLPVSRAYDIITEILPSYEITKQMKGLPKRSLCVRLLRPSWFWVVVTFALYYFKPIVFGFEQIWWVLSFILLIWIYTLRVFDFYHTQYTLNEQFIQLKKGSFHTSLFISKRNKIIEMQVKYSFFQKFFGLASFTTINRAKPVHHNEICDVPADIARMVYKWYQGRTNEIELV
;
A
#
# COMPACT_ATOMS: atom_id res chain seq x y z
N MET A 1 10.77 12.11 -36.25
CA MET A 1 10.74 11.37 -34.97
C MET A 1 9.47 10.51 -34.80
N PHE A 2 8.28 11.03 -35.07
CA PHE A 2 7.02 10.28 -34.86
C PHE A 2 6.93 8.95 -35.64
N GLY A 3 7.31 8.91 -36.91
CA GLY A 3 7.29 7.70 -37.72
C GLY A 3 8.19 6.59 -37.25
N TYR A 4 9.38 6.92 -36.74
CA TYR A 4 10.31 5.96 -36.16
C TYR A 4 9.73 5.29 -34.90
N SER A 5 9.09 6.08 -34.03
CA SER A 5 8.43 5.55 -32.81
C SER A 5 7.30 4.59 -33.14
N VAL A 6 6.50 4.89 -34.16
CA VAL A 6 5.39 4.02 -34.59
C VAL A 6 5.92 2.70 -35.15
N ILE A 7 6.92 2.75 -36.04
CA ILE A 7 7.55 1.53 -36.61
C ILE A 7 8.19 0.69 -35.50
N TYR A 8 8.87 1.30 -34.55
CA TYR A 8 9.46 0.59 -33.41
C TYR A 8 8.43 -0.12 -32.55
N ILE A 9 7.28 0.54 -32.26
CA ILE A 9 6.17 -0.04 -31.50
C ILE A 9 5.57 -1.23 -32.24
N LEU A 10 5.34 -1.12 -33.56
CA LEU A 10 4.81 -2.19 -34.38
C LEU A 10 5.76 -3.39 -34.45
N LEU A 11 7.07 -3.17 -34.63
CA LEU A 11 8.08 -4.22 -34.63
C LEU A 11 8.15 -4.91 -33.26
N LYS A 12 8.11 -4.14 -32.16
CA LYS A 12 8.11 -4.68 -30.80
C LYS A 12 6.86 -5.53 -30.54
N TRP A 13 5.70 -5.11 -31.02
CA TRP A 13 4.45 -5.89 -30.92
C TRP A 13 4.54 -7.20 -31.75
N TYR A 14 5.03 -7.15 -32.97
CA TYR A 14 5.15 -8.33 -33.84
C TYR A 14 6.15 -9.37 -33.30
N THR A 15 7.22 -8.93 -32.66
CA THR A 15 8.26 -9.82 -32.11
C THR A 15 7.93 -10.36 -30.72
N HIS A 16 6.95 -9.76 -30.02
CA HIS A 16 6.53 -10.22 -28.69
C HIS A 16 5.53 -11.38 -28.82
N LYS A 17 6.03 -12.60 -28.64
CA LYS A 17 5.21 -13.83 -28.73
C LYS A 17 5.21 -14.55 -27.39
N TYR A 18 4.06 -15.14 -27.07
CA TYR A 18 3.90 -16.01 -25.90
C TYR A 18 3.35 -17.38 -26.28
N LYS A 19 3.75 -18.39 -25.54
CA LYS A 19 3.24 -19.75 -25.63
C LYS A 19 2.92 -20.24 -24.22
N LEU A 20 1.72 -20.77 -24.05
CA LEU A 20 1.33 -21.51 -22.85
C LEU A 20 1.74 -22.97 -23.05
N ALA A 21 2.52 -23.50 -22.13
CA ALA A 21 2.78 -24.93 -22.00
C ALA A 21 2.04 -25.45 -20.76
N GLU A 22 2.12 -26.74 -20.51
CA GLU A 22 1.40 -27.40 -19.41
C GLU A 22 1.71 -26.83 -18.04
N THR A 23 2.97 -26.44 -17.78
CA THR A 23 3.42 -25.98 -16.44
C THR A 23 4.03 -24.58 -16.42
N SER A 24 4.16 -23.90 -17.57
CA SER A 24 4.90 -22.64 -17.65
C SER A 24 4.50 -21.75 -18.83
N PHE A 25 4.76 -20.44 -18.66
CA PHE A 25 4.77 -19.49 -19.76
C PHE A 25 6.13 -19.49 -20.46
N TYR A 26 6.11 -19.51 -21.79
CA TYR A 26 7.28 -19.20 -22.64
C TYR A 26 7.01 -17.85 -23.32
N ILE A 27 7.85 -16.88 -23.04
CA ILE A 27 7.75 -15.54 -23.60
C ILE A 27 8.98 -15.26 -24.41
N THR A 28 8.79 -14.91 -25.67
CA THR A 28 9.87 -14.47 -26.57
C THR A 28 9.75 -12.97 -26.77
N LYS A 29 10.79 -12.23 -26.40
CA LYS A 29 10.88 -10.77 -26.53
C LYS A 29 12.12 -10.38 -27.32
N GLY A 30 12.06 -9.23 -27.99
CA GLY A 30 13.22 -8.57 -28.61
C GLY A 30 13.17 -8.52 -30.12
N ILE A 31 13.65 -7.40 -30.68
CA ILE A 31 13.70 -7.14 -32.12
C ILE A 31 15.01 -7.71 -32.70
N PHE A 32 16.15 -7.32 -32.15
CA PHE A 32 17.47 -7.76 -32.56
C PHE A 32 18.04 -8.90 -31.73
N LEU A 33 17.92 -8.78 -30.40
CA LEU A 33 18.29 -9.82 -29.45
C LEU A 33 17.01 -10.51 -28.97
N LYS A 34 16.84 -11.78 -29.34
CA LYS A 34 15.71 -12.58 -28.88
C LYS A 34 16.00 -13.19 -27.52
N THR A 35 15.23 -12.80 -26.52
CA THR A 35 15.25 -13.40 -25.18
C THR A 35 14.05 -14.32 -25.04
N VAL A 36 14.30 -15.57 -24.67
CA VAL A 36 13.26 -16.55 -24.31
C VAL A 36 13.24 -16.68 -22.80
N GLN A 37 12.12 -16.38 -22.20
CA GLN A 37 11.90 -16.44 -20.76
C GLN A 37 10.88 -17.53 -20.45
N THR A 38 11.20 -18.40 -19.51
CA THR A 38 10.30 -19.45 -19.02
C THR A 38 9.89 -19.16 -17.59
N ILE A 39 8.58 -19.07 -17.33
CA ILE A 39 8.04 -18.78 -16.02
C ILE A 39 7.08 -19.88 -15.59
N PRO A 40 7.47 -20.73 -14.62
CA PRO A 40 6.61 -21.78 -14.10
C PRO A 40 5.35 -21.21 -13.40
N PHE A 41 4.18 -21.80 -13.61
CA PHE A 41 2.95 -21.36 -12.95
C PHE A 41 3.02 -21.46 -11.43
N SER A 42 3.75 -22.43 -10.89
CA SER A 42 3.98 -22.59 -9.44
C SER A 42 4.71 -21.39 -8.80
N LYS A 43 5.40 -20.58 -9.60
CA LYS A 43 6.09 -19.38 -9.13
C LYS A 43 5.22 -18.12 -9.20
N ILE A 44 4.05 -18.16 -9.84
CA ILE A 44 3.09 -17.05 -9.88
C ILE A 44 2.52 -16.87 -8.47
N GLN A 45 2.59 -15.64 -7.97
CA GLN A 45 2.16 -15.29 -6.62
C GLN A 45 0.88 -14.46 -6.62
N ASN A 46 0.82 -13.46 -7.50
CA ASN A 46 -0.32 -12.55 -7.62
C ASN A 46 -0.72 -12.42 -9.08
N ILE A 47 -2.01 -12.20 -9.30
CA ILE A 47 -2.57 -11.91 -10.62
C ILE A 47 -3.25 -10.55 -10.53
N ASN A 48 -2.86 -9.62 -11.39
CA ASN A 48 -3.40 -8.28 -11.44
C ASN A 48 -4.03 -8.05 -12.80
N ARG A 49 -5.30 -7.66 -12.82
CA ARG A 49 -6.04 -7.31 -14.04
C ARG A 49 -6.40 -5.83 -13.96
N ARG A 50 -6.10 -5.09 -15.02
CA ARG A 50 -6.37 -3.65 -15.12
C ARG A 50 -7.11 -3.36 -16.40
N THR A 51 -8.28 -2.75 -16.28
CA THR A 51 -9.11 -2.33 -17.40
C THR A 51 -9.26 -0.82 -17.34
N SER A 52 -8.42 -0.10 -18.06
CA SER A 52 -8.46 1.36 -18.12
C SER A 52 -9.71 1.84 -18.87
N PHE A 53 -10.01 3.13 -18.81
CA PHE A 53 -11.14 3.73 -19.54
C PHE A 53 -11.09 3.41 -21.05
N LEU A 54 -9.93 3.55 -21.69
CA LEU A 54 -9.75 3.19 -23.09
C LEU A 54 -9.93 1.68 -23.33
N HIS A 55 -9.41 0.84 -22.43
CA HIS A 55 -9.62 -0.59 -22.53
C HIS A 55 -11.11 -0.98 -22.50
N LYS A 56 -11.92 -0.28 -21.69
CA LYS A 56 -13.38 -0.51 -21.67
C LYS A 56 -14.04 -0.18 -23.00
N ILE A 57 -13.66 0.92 -23.64
CA ILE A 57 -14.20 1.33 -24.96
C ILE A 57 -13.89 0.27 -26.02
N PHE A 58 -12.66 -0.29 -26.02
CA PHE A 58 -12.23 -1.29 -26.99
C PHE A 58 -12.50 -2.74 -26.56
N GLN A 59 -13.22 -2.95 -25.43
CA GLN A 59 -13.54 -4.26 -24.88
C GLN A 59 -12.30 -5.17 -24.69
N VAL A 60 -11.21 -4.57 -24.21
CA VAL A 60 -9.95 -5.26 -23.89
C VAL A 60 -9.56 -5.01 -22.45
N THR A 61 -8.59 -5.76 -21.94
CA THR A 61 -8.03 -5.63 -20.60
C THR A 61 -6.53 -5.88 -20.63
N SER A 62 -5.82 -5.51 -19.57
CA SER A 62 -4.46 -5.98 -19.33
C SER A 62 -4.47 -6.98 -18.18
N ILE A 63 -3.62 -7.99 -18.26
CA ILE A 63 -3.40 -8.94 -17.17
C ILE A 63 -1.91 -9.08 -16.90
N ARG A 64 -1.54 -9.07 -15.64
CA ARG A 64 -0.17 -9.19 -15.17
C ARG A 64 -0.06 -10.32 -14.15
N PHE A 65 0.91 -11.21 -14.37
CA PHE A 65 1.26 -12.30 -13.46
C PHE A 65 2.58 -11.95 -12.78
N GLU A 66 2.55 -11.87 -11.47
CA GLU A 66 3.72 -11.53 -10.64
C GLU A 66 4.33 -12.78 -10.04
N THR A 67 5.65 -12.92 -10.16
CA THR A 67 6.40 -14.02 -9.57
C THR A 67 7.23 -13.56 -8.38
N GLY A 68 7.62 -14.48 -7.49
CA GLY A 68 8.47 -14.18 -6.34
C GLY A 68 9.96 -13.95 -6.67
N MET A 69 10.34 -13.91 -7.95
CA MET A 69 11.73 -13.74 -8.39
C MET A 69 12.21 -12.28 -8.26
N SER A 70 13.52 -12.07 -8.09
CA SER A 70 14.12 -10.74 -7.81
C SER A 70 14.51 -9.93 -9.04
N SER A 71 14.42 -10.50 -10.24
CA SER A 71 14.82 -9.84 -11.49
C SER A 71 13.72 -8.90 -12.00
N ASP A 72 14.10 -7.85 -12.73
CA ASP A 72 13.16 -6.94 -13.42
C ASP A 72 12.25 -7.68 -14.42
N ASP A 73 12.68 -8.86 -14.89
CA ASP A 73 11.93 -9.77 -15.76
C ASP A 73 11.00 -10.73 -15.00
N SER A 74 10.71 -10.49 -13.71
CA SER A 74 9.90 -11.37 -12.86
C SER A 74 8.39 -11.30 -13.11
N THR A 75 7.94 -10.48 -14.06
CA THR A 75 6.52 -10.29 -14.37
C THR A 75 6.20 -10.65 -15.81
N VAL A 76 5.07 -11.36 -16.00
CA VAL A 76 4.45 -11.59 -17.31
C VAL A 76 3.31 -10.62 -17.47
N GLU A 77 3.37 -9.71 -18.44
CA GLU A 77 2.31 -8.73 -18.69
C GLU A 77 1.77 -8.84 -20.11
N PHE A 78 0.47 -9.03 -20.21
CA PHE A 78 -0.29 -8.89 -21.44
C PHE A 78 -1.01 -7.55 -21.41
N LYS A 79 -0.48 -6.55 -22.12
CA LYS A 79 -0.98 -5.17 -22.08
C LYS A 79 -2.37 -5.03 -22.69
N VAL A 80 -2.67 -5.82 -23.72
CA VAL A 80 -3.95 -5.78 -24.43
C VAL A 80 -4.38 -7.21 -24.76
N ILE A 81 -5.45 -7.66 -24.12
CA ILE A 81 -6.03 -8.99 -24.30
C ILE A 81 -7.54 -8.90 -24.14
N THR A 82 -8.31 -9.76 -24.82
CA THR A 82 -9.76 -9.80 -24.61
C THR A 82 -10.08 -10.38 -23.22
N PRO A 83 -11.14 -9.91 -22.55
CA PRO A 83 -11.54 -10.41 -21.23
C PRO A 83 -11.68 -11.93 -21.19
N VAL A 84 -12.32 -12.51 -22.21
CA VAL A 84 -12.51 -13.96 -22.32
C VAL A 84 -11.20 -14.74 -22.33
N LYS A 85 -10.19 -14.27 -23.07
CA LYS A 85 -8.86 -14.91 -23.08
C LYS A 85 -8.13 -14.73 -21.75
N ALA A 86 -8.31 -13.57 -21.11
CA ALA A 86 -7.73 -13.33 -19.78
C ALA A 86 -8.31 -14.31 -18.76
N ASP A 87 -9.64 -14.52 -18.76
CA ASP A 87 -10.32 -15.48 -17.89
C ASP A 87 -9.87 -16.92 -18.16
N GLN A 88 -9.72 -17.30 -19.43
CA GLN A 88 -9.21 -18.63 -19.81
C GLN A 88 -7.80 -18.88 -19.27
N ILE A 89 -6.89 -17.91 -19.43
CA ILE A 89 -5.52 -18.02 -18.92
C ILE A 89 -5.52 -18.11 -17.40
N GLU A 90 -6.31 -17.27 -16.73
CA GLU A 90 -6.40 -17.26 -15.25
C GLU A 90 -6.93 -18.59 -14.71
N ASN A 91 -8.01 -19.12 -15.30
CA ASN A 91 -8.59 -20.40 -14.90
C ASN A 91 -7.64 -21.56 -15.20
N TYR A 92 -6.94 -21.54 -16.34
CA TYR A 92 -5.94 -22.56 -16.68
C TYR A 92 -4.83 -22.63 -15.63
N ILE A 93 -4.27 -21.46 -15.25
CA ILE A 93 -3.23 -21.38 -14.22
C ILE A 93 -3.74 -21.85 -12.86
N LYS A 94 -4.96 -21.44 -12.47
CA LYS A 94 -5.58 -21.87 -11.20
C LYS A 94 -5.73 -23.38 -11.13
N ASN A 95 -6.22 -23.99 -12.18
CA ASN A 95 -6.42 -25.44 -12.24
C ASN A 95 -5.08 -26.19 -12.19
N GLN A 96 -4.05 -25.71 -12.88
CA GLN A 96 -2.72 -26.32 -12.86
C GLN A 96 -2.01 -26.18 -11.50
N VAL A 97 -2.17 -25.05 -10.83
CA VAL A 97 -1.61 -24.82 -9.48
C VAL A 97 -2.37 -25.64 -8.42
N ALA A 98 -3.68 -25.85 -8.61
CA ALA A 98 -4.49 -26.70 -7.73
C ALA A 98 -4.24 -28.20 -7.96
N SER A 99 -3.97 -28.59 -9.22
CA SER A 99 -3.73 -29.98 -9.64
C SER A 99 -2.31 -30.49 -9.36
N GLY A 100 -1.50 -29.83 -8.55
CA GLY A 100 -0.13 -30.23 -8.20
C GLY A 100 0.03 -31.69 -7.69
N LYS A 101 -0.92 -32.57 -8.01
CA LYS A 101 -0.89 -34.04 -8.02
C LYS A 101 -1.21 -34.50 -9.45
N GLU A 102 -0.32 -35.29 -9.99
CA GLU A 102 -0.42 -35.96 -11.28
C GLU A 102 -1.80 -36.58 -11.53
N GLU A 103 -2.54 -36.04 -12.48
CA GLU A 103 -3.53 -36.78 -13.25
C GLU A 103 -3.58 -36.21 -14.66
N ILE A 104 -3.25 -37.07 -15.61
CA ILE A 104 -3.31 -36.86 -17.06
C ILE A 104 -4.79 -36.76 -17.43
N ILE A 105 -5.26 -35.55 -17.72
CA ILE A 105 -6.60 -35.37 -18.32
C ILE A 105 -6.42 -35.06 -19.81
N GLU A 106 -6.86 -36.05 -20.62
CA GLU A 106 -7.01 -35.89 -22.08
C GLU A 106 -7.84 -34.69 -22.44
N ILE A 107 -7.26 -33.76 -23.19
CA ILE A 107 -7.92 -32.56 -23.70
C ILE A 107 -8.84 -32.96 -24.86
N LYS A 108 -10.14 -33.12 -24.61
CA LYS A 108 -11.14 -33.11 -25.68
C LYS A 108 -11.33 -31.70 -26.21
N PRO A 109 -11.42 -31.49 -27.54
CA PRO A 109 -11.71 -30.19 -28.15
C PRO A 109 -13.15 -29.79 -27.78
N LEU A 110 -13.29 -28.69 -27.05
CA LEU A 110 -14.58 -28.11 -26.72
C LEU A 110 -15.17 -27.41 -27.95
N THR A 111 -16.15 -28.05 -28.54
CA THR A 111 -17.12 -27.46 -29.48
C THR A 111 -17.93 -26.41 -28.74
N SER A 112 -18.07 -25.25 -29.38
CA SER A 112 -18.84 -24.09 -28.93
C SER A 112 -20.26 -24.48 -28.47
N SER A 113 -20.52 -24.36 -27.17
CA SER A 113 -21.87 -24.30 -26.63
C SER A 113 -21.87 -23.34 -25.45
N ASN A 114 -22.65 -22.28 -25.61
CA ASN A 114 -23.24 -21.35 -24.63
C ASN A 114 -22.59 -21.33 -23.24
N VAL A 115 -21.69 -20.37 -23.02
CA VAL A 115 -21.23 -19.99 -21.69
C VAL A 115 -22.11 -18.82 -21.22
N GLU A 116 -23.26 -19.16 -20.66
CA GLU A 116 -23.96 -18.30 -19.72
C GLU A 116 -23.17 -18.33 -18.40
N ASN A 117 -22.77 -17.15 -17.97
CA ASN A 117 -22.50 -16.67 -16.59
C ASN A 117 -22.38 -17.71 -15.44
N ASP A 118 -21.31 -18.48 -15.36
CA ASP A 118 -21.03 -19.32 -14.18
C ASP A 118 -19.61 -19.16 -13.64
N GLY A 119 -19.12 -17.90 -13.56
CA GLY A 119 -17.85 -17.58 -12.92
C GLY A 119 -17.95 -17.21 -11.42
N HIS A 120 -19.08 -17.44 -10.76
CA HIS A 120 -19.35 -16.98 -9.38
C HIS A 120 -19.63 -18.08 -8.34
N GLU A 121 -19.57 -19.35 -8.68
CA GLU A 121 -19.74 -20.41 -7.70
C GLU A 121 -18.54 -20.47 -6.76
N GLY A 122 -18.78 -20.17 -5.46
CA GLY A 122 -17.81 -20.31 -4.37
C GLY A 122 -17.14 -19.03 -3.86
N LYS A 123 -17.40 -17.86 -4.42
CA LYS A 123 -16.82 -16.60 -3.90
C LYS A 123 -17.70 -15.99 -2.82
N HIS A 124 -17.18 -15.87 -1.60
CA HIS A 124 -17.83 -15.14 -0.52
C HIS A 124 -17.44 -13.66 -0.56
N ILE A 125 -18.46 -12.77 -0.63
CA ILE A 125 -18.24 -11.31 -0.57
C ILE A 125 -18.19 -10.90 0.89
N HIS A 126 -17.05 -10.37 1.33
CA HIS A 126 -16.83 -9.91 2.70
C HIS A 126 -17.12 -8.43 2.88
N PHE A 127 -16.88 -7.63 1.83
CA PHE A 127 -17.06 -6.18 1.91
C PHE A 127 -17.40 -5.60 0.54
N ARG A 128 -18.33 -4.63 0.56
CA ARG A 128 -18.64 -3.79 -0.60
C ARG A 128 -18.75 -2.34 -0.12
N SER A 129 -18.02 -1.43 -0.78
CA SER A 129 -18.01 -0.02 -0.39
C SER A 129 -19.37 0.64 -0.60
N THR A 130 -19.80 1.42 0.39
CA THR A 130 -21.01 2.24 0.30
C THR A 130 -20.65 3.70 -0.05
N LYS A 131 -21.64 4.49 -0.51
CA LYS A 131 -21.43 5.94 -0.75
C LYS A 131 -20.96 6.68 0.52
N LYS A 132 -21.39 6.23 1.69
CA LYS A 132 -20.95 6.80 2.99
C LYS A 132 -19.48 6.51 3.26
N ASP A 133 -18.98 5.33 2.90
CA ASP A 133 -17.57 4.97 3.08
C ASP A 133 -16.67 5.80 2.16
N ILE A 134 -17.12 6.04 0.92
CA ILE A 134 -16.42 6.91 -0.04
C ILE A 134 -16.36 8.36 0.47
N LEU A 135 -17.47 8.86 1.05
CA LEU A 135 -17.48 10.21 1.64
C LEU A 135 -16.48 10.33 2.82
N LYS A 136 -16.48 9.36 3.74
CA LYS A 136 -15.49 9.31 4.82
C LYS A 136 -14.05 9.18 4.28
N ALA A 137 -13.85 8.40 3.23
CA ALA A 137 -12.57 8.25 2.54
C ALA A 137 -12.06 9.58 1.99
N SER A 138 -12.93 10.38 1.35
CA SER A 138 -12.56 11.68 0.78
C SER A 138 -12.10 12.66 1.85
N LEU A 139 -12.70 12.65 3.03
CA LEU A 139 -12.28 13.48 4.17
C LEU A 139 -10.86 13.14 4.67
N THR A 140 -10.44 11.89 4.53
CA THR A 140 -9.13 11.42 5.02
C THR A 140 -8.02 11.47 3.99
N SER A 141 -8.33 11.58 2.70
CA SER A 141 -7.35 11.45 1.61
C SER A 141 -6.51 12.70 1.35
N PHE A 142 -6.82 13.87 1.97
CA PHE A 142 -6.19 15.17 1.69
C PHE A 142 -6.06 15.51 0.19
N SER A 143 -6.83 14.84 -0.67
CA SER A 143 -6.78 15.08 -2.12
C SER A 143 -7.14 16.51 -2.49
N PHE A 144 -7.88 17.20 -1.62
CA PHE A 144 -8.23 18.61 -1.79
C PHE A 144 -7.01 19.53 -1.77
N LEU A 145 -5.91 19.18 -1.07
CA LEU A 145 -4.69 19.99 -1.04
C LEU A 145 -4.01 20.08 -2.42
N LEU A 146 -4.27 19.15 -3.33
CA LEU A 146 -3.72 19.17 -4.69
C LEU A 146 -4.27 20.34 -5.53
N LEU A 147 -5.40 20.93 -5.16
CA LEU A 147 -5.93 22.10 -5.87
C LEU A 147 -5.11 23.36 -5.61
N ILE A 148 -4.43 23.47 -4.47
CA ILE A 148 -3.62 24.66 -4.13
C ILE A 148 -2.51 24.87 -5.17
N PRO A 149 -1.59 23.92 -5.41
CA PRO A 149 -0.55 24.08 -6.44
C PRO A 149 -1.14 24.15 -7.85
N LEU A 150 -2.27 23.48 -8.13
CA LEU A 150 -2.96 23.59 -9.42
C LEU A 150 -3.46 25.02 -9.68
N ILE A 151 -4.10 25.65 -8.69
CA ILE A 151 -4.59 27.04 -8.80
C ILE A 151 -3.41 28.00 -8.96
N ILE A 152 -2.32 27.80 -8.20
CA ILE A 152 -1.10 28.61 -8.34
C ILE A 152 -0.50 28.43 -9.73
N SER A 153 -0.45 27.20 -10.25
CA SER A 153 0.07 26.90 -11.59
C SER A 153 -0.78 27.52 -12.70
N ILE A 154 -2.11 27.45 -12.60
CA ILE A 154 -3.02 28.09 -13.55
C ILE A 154 -2.82 29.59 -13.49
N TYR A 155 -2.73 30.17 -12.29
CA TYR A 155 -2.50 31.61 -12.13
C TYR A 155 -1.17 32.05 -12.75
N SER A 156 -0.08 31.31 -12.52
CA SER A 156 1.24 31.66 -13.06
C SER A 156 1.36 31.51 -14.58
N ASN A 157 0.53 30.68 -15.23
CA ASN A 157 0.57 30.46 -16.67
C ASN A 157 -0.55 31.19 -17.43
N ILE A 158 -1.49 31.81 -16.71
CA ILE A 158 -2.63 32.50 -17.37
C ILE A 158 -2.18 33.73 -18.16
N ASP A 159 -1.09 34.38 -17.70
CA ASP A 159 -0.51 35.54 -18.38
C ASP A 159 0.06 35.18 -19.76
N ASP A 160 0.67 34.01 -19.89
CA ASP A 160 1.26 33.53 -21.13
C ASP A 160 0.18 33.12 -22.18
N ILE A 161 -1.00 32.70 -21.71
CA ILE A 161 -2.07 32.19 -22.57
C ILE A 161 -3.05 33.28 -23.00
N PHE A 162 -3.39 34.23 -22.12
CA PHE A 162 -4.50 35.16 -22.33
C PHE A 162 -4.12 36.66 -22.31
N HIS A 163 -2.88 37.05 -22.02
CA HIS A 163 -2.43 38.45 -21.89
C HIS A 163 -3.28 39.29 -20.92
N VAL A 164 -3.76 38.67 -19.83
CA VAL A 164 -4.77 39.24 -18.90
C VAL A 164 -4.14 39.97 -17.71
N GLU A 165 -2.84 40.27 -17.77
CA GLU A 165 -2.05 40.81 -16.64
C GLU A 165 -2.69 42.03 -15.93
N ALA A 166 -3.25 42.94 -16.67
CA ALA A 166 -3.84 44.15 -16.12
C ALA A 166 -5.17 43.89 -15.38
N GLN A 167 -6.02 43.00 -15.93
CA GLN A 167 -7.32 42.68 -15.35
C GLN A 167 -7.19 41.72 -14.16
N ALA A 168 -6.29 40.75 -14.24
CA ALA A 168 -6.05 39.79 -13.14
C ALA A 168 -5.43 40.49 -11.93
N LYS A 169 -4.52 41.47 -12.11
CA LYS A 169 -3.98 42.29 -11.03
C LYS A 169 -5.06 43.15 -10.37
N GLY A 170 -6.02 43.67 -11.14
CA GLY A 170 -7.17 44.42 -10.61
C GLY A 170 -8.06 43.54 -9.72
N VAL A 171 -8.42 42.34 -10.18
CA VAL A 171 -9.23 41.39 -9.42
C VAL A 171 -8.47 40.90 -8.18
N LEU A 172 -7.17 40.58 -8.29
CA LEU A 172 -6.35 40.15 -7.17
C LEU A 172 -6.23 41.24 -6.11
N SER A 173 -6.04 42.51 -6.50
CA SER A 173 -5.99 43.65 -5.58
C SER A 173 -7.33 43.82 -4.83
N LEU A 174 -8.46 43.64 -5.49
CA LEU A 174 -9.78 43.66 -4.85
C LEU A 174 -9.94 42.54 -3.80
N ILE A 175 -9.47 41.33 -4.14
CA ILE A 175 -9.51 40.16 -3.22
C ILE A 175 -8.61 40.43 -2.00
N LEU A 176 -7.40 40.92 -2.19
CA LEU A 176 -6.42 41.12 -1.12
C LEU A 176 -6.76 42.33 -0.23
N HIS A 177 -7.38 43.39 -0.75
CA HIS A 177 -7.75 44.56 0.03
C HIS A 177 -9.03 44.40 0.84
N SER A 178 -9.95 43.52 0.41
CA SER A 178 -11.22 43.26 1.12
C SER A 178 -11.18 41.96 1.91
N ARG A 179 -11.10 42.06 3.23
CA ARG A 179 -11.12 40.85 4.11
C ARG A 179 -12.33 39.97 3.90
N TRP A 180 -13.47 40.55 3.56
CA TRP A 180 -14.72 39.81 3.30
C TRP A 180 -14.65 39.04 1.98
N VAL A 181 -14.14 39.66 0.92
CA VAL A 181 -13.94 39.02 -0.40
C VAL A 181 -12.92 37.89 -0.28
N LEU A 182 -11.80 38.14 0.41
CA LEU A 182 -10.80 37.08 0.69
C LEU A 182 -11.42 35.89 1.42
N GLY A 183 -12.22 36.15 2.47
CA GLY A 183 -12.93 35.09 3.20
C GLY A 183 -13.88 34.29 2.31
N LEU A 184 -14.66 34.97 1.48
CA LEU A 184 -15.57 34.33 0.53
C LEU A 184 -14.86 33.47 -0.50
N VAL A 185 -13.77 33.95 -1.07
CA VAL A 185 -12.92 33.20 -2.02
C VAL A 185 -12.35 31.95 -1.35
N ILE A 186 -11.82 32.05 -0.12
CA ILE A 186 -11.30 30.90 0.63
C ILE A 186 -12.42 29.87 0.85
N ILE A 187 -13.63 30.29 1.22
CA ILE A 187 -14.77 29.40 1.42
C ILE A 187 -15.12 28.67 0.11
N ILE A 188 -15.23 29.40 -1.01
CA ILE A 188 -15.55 28.81 -2.32
C ILE A 188 -14.46 27.79 -2.73
N LEU A 189 -13.18 28.15 -2.58
CA LEU A 189 -12.07 27.25 -2.90
C LEU A 189 -12.07 26.00 -2.00
N THR A 190 -12.40 26.15 -0.73
CA THR A 190 -12.53 25.01 0.19
C THR A 190 -13.65 24.08 -0.23
N ILE A 191 -14.83 24.60 -0.58
CA ILE A 191 -15.97 23.80 -1.07
C ILE A 191 -15.60 23.10 -2.38
N LEU A 192 -14.97 23.81 -3.33
CA LEU A 192 -14.56 23.25 -4.61
C LEU A 192 -13.51 22.14 -4.43
N SER A 193 -12.55 22.34 -3.54
CA SER A 193 -11.54 21.35 -3.14
C SER A 193 -12.19 20.10 -2.55
N PHE A 194 -13.19 20.29 -1.72
CA PHE A 194 -13.91 19.18 -1.09
C PHE A 194 -14.68 18.35 -2.13
N ILE A 195 -15.40 19.03 -3.05
CA ILE A 195 -16.10 18.37 -4.16
C ILE A 195 -15.11 17.60 -5.04
N PHE A 196 -13.99 18.22 -5.40
CA PHE A 196 -12.93 17.56 -6.16
C PHE A 196 -12.38 16.31 -5.43
N GLY A 197 -12.16 16.41 -4.11
CA GLY A 197 -11.75 15.29 -3.27
C GLY A 197 -12.73 14.14 -3.31
N ILE A 198 -14.05 14.42 -3.21
CA ILE A 198 -15.11 13.41 -3.31
C ILE A 198 -15.09 12.75 -4.69
N VAL A 199 -15.06 13.53 -5.76
CA VAL A 199 -15.07 13.01 -7.13
C VAL A 199 -13.85 12.12 -7.38
N LYS A 200 -12.65 12.59 -7.03
CA LYS A 200 -11.40 11.82 -7.18
C LYS A 200 -11.46 10.51 -6.40
N THR A 201 -11.87 10.56 -5.12
CA THR A 201 -11.98 9.37 -4.26
C THR A 201 -13.06 8.41 -4.78
N SER A 202 -14.18 8.92 -5.31
CA SER A 202 -15.22 8.10 -5.91
C SER A 202 -14.74 7.39 -7.18
N ILE A 203 -13.95 8.05 -8.00
CA ILE A 203 -13.36 7.44 -9.20
C ILE A 203 -12.38 6.33 -8.81
N GLN A 204 -11.53 6.58 -7.82
CA GLN A 204 -10.45 5.67 -7.42
C GLN A 204 -10.93 4.49 -6.59
N PHE A 205 -11.84 4.70 -5.63
CA PHE A 205 -12.33 3.70 -4.68
C PHE A 205 -13.80 3.32 -4.89
N GLY A 206 -14.41 3.77 -5.98
CA GLY A 206 -15.77 3.35 -6.32
C GLY A 206 -15.83 1.86 -6.69
N ASN A 207 -16.99 1.24 -6.48
CA ASN A 207 -17.21 -0.19 -6.70
C ASN A 207 -16.15 -1.09 -6.03
N TYR A 208 -15.68 -0.67 -4.83
CA TYR A 208 -14.72 -1.48 -4.09
C TYR A 208 -15.40 -2.73 -3.53
N GLU A 209 -14.88 -3.89 -3.88
CA GLU A 209 -15.39 -5.17 -3.41
C GLU A 209 -14.23 -6.06 -2.99
N ILE A 210 -14.38 -6.70 -1.83
CA ILE A 210 -13.46 -7.71 -1.31
C ILE A 210 -14.23 -9.01 -1.24
N SER A 211 -13.76 -9.99 -1.96
CA SER A 211 -14.29 -11.35 -1.93
C SER A 211 -13.16 -12.36 -1.78
N SER A 212 -13.46 -13.55 -1.31
CA SER A 212 -12.50 -14.64 -1.25
C SER A 212 -13.15 -15.98 -1.56
N ASP A 213 -12.36 -16.90 -2.07
CA ASP A 213 -12.63 -18.33 -2.10
C ASP A 213 -11.73 -19.05 -1.08
N ASP A 214 -11.64 -20.36 -1.11
CA ASP A 214 -10.83 -21.16 -0.18
C ASP A 214 -9.34 -20.80 -0.27
N ASN A 215 -8.81 -20.49 -1.46
CA ASN A 215 -7.39 -20.32 -1.73
C ASN A 215 -6.96 -18.88 -2.02
N GLN A 216 -7.88 -18.04 -2.49
CA GLN A 216 -7.56 -16.71 -3.03
C GLN A 216 -8.42 -15.61 -2.42
N ILE A 217 -7.87 -14.40 -2.43
CA ILE A 217 -8.51 -13.14 -2.05
C ILE A 217 -8.59 -12.28 -3.29
N TYR A 218 -9.76 -11.75 -3.61
CA TYR A 218 -10.02 -10.88 -4.74
C TYR A 218 -10.36 -9.49 -4.25
N ILE A 219 -9.68 -8.49 -4.79
CA ILE A 219 -9.90 -7.08 -4.50
C ILE A 219 -10.20 -6.38 -5.81
N LYS A 220 -11.43 -5.95 -5.97
CA LYS A 220 -11.92 -5.20 -7.12
C LYS A 220 -12.10 -3.74 -6.73
N LYS A 221 -11.60 -2.79 -7.53
CA LYS A 221 -11.74 -1.34 -7.27
C LYS A 221 -11.84 -0.52 -8.55
N GLY A 222 -12.48 0.64 -8.44
CA GLY A 222 -12.51 1.74 -9.41
C GLY A 222 -13.73 1.76 -10.32
N TYR A 223 -14.17 2.97 -10.68
CA TYR A 223 -15.27 3.20 -11.64
C TYR A 223 -14.78 3.34 -13.08
N LEU A 224 -13.88 4.30 -13.30
CA LEU A 224 -13.37 4.58 -14.65
C LEU A 224 -12.32 3.54 -15.04
N GLU A 225 -11.42 3.26 -14.14
CA GLU A 225 -10.41 2.25 -14.28
C GLU A 225 -10.68 1.12 -13.29
N GLU A 226 -11.04 -0.04 -13.80
CA GLU A 226 -11.29 -1.21 -12.98
C GLU A 226 -10.01 -2.01 -12.81
N THR A 227 -9.64 -2.26 -11.55
CA THR A 227 -8.48 -3.07 -11.19
C THR A 227 -8.93 -4.22 -10.31
N ILE A 228 -8.54 -5.44 -10.65
CA ILE A 228 -8.78 -6.66 -9.87
C ILE A 228 -7.42 -7.23 -9.47
N PHE A 229 -7.19 -7.30 -8.14
CA PHE A 229 -6.01 -7.94 -7.56
C PHE A 229 -6.41 -9.29 -7.00
N THR A 230 -5.62 -10.30 -7.30
CA THR A 230 -5.81 -11.64 -6.73
C THR A 230 -4.59 -12.01 -5.91
N ILE A 231 -4.78 -12.31 -4.63
CA ILE A 231 -3.74 -12.67 -3.67
C ILE A 231 -4.00 -14.09 -3.17
N THR A 232 -3.03 -14.98 -3.32
CA THR A 232 -3.13 -16.35 -2.76
C THR A 232 -2.98 -16.32 -1.23
N LYS A 233 -3.94 -16.88 -0.48
CA LYS A 233 -3.96 -16.88 1.00
C LYS A 233 -2.69 -17.46 1.62
N SER A 234 -2.16 -18.55 1.07
CA SER A 234 -0.91 -19.19 1.54
C SER A 234 0.33 -18.31 1.36
N ARG A 235 0.29 -17.32 0.45
CA ARG A 235 1.38 -16.39 0.16
C ARG A 235 1.39 -15.17 1.07
N VAL A 236 0.34 -14.94 1.85
CA VAL A 236 0.29 -13.86 2.83
C VAL A 236 1.34 -14.12 3.91
N GLN A 237 2.24 -13.16 4.10
CA GLN A 237 3.35 -13.22 5.05
C GLN A 237 3.00 -12.55 6.38
N ALA A 238 2.25 -11.46 6.30
CA ALA A 238 1.79 -10.73 7.47
C ALA A 238 0.56 -9.87 7.13
N VAL A 239 -0.14 -9.44 8.16
CA VAL A 239 -1.25 -8.49 8.07
C VAL A 239 -0.85 -7.23 8.83
N GLU A 240 -1.11 -6.07 8.27
CA GLU A 240 -0.83 -4.79 8.89
C GLU A 240 -2.08 -3.91 8.91
N ILE A 241 -2.46 -3.41 10.09
CA ILE A 241 -3.58 -2.46 10.25
C ILE A 241 -2.97 -1.09 10.56
N LYS A 242 -3.16 -0.13 9.63
CA LYS A 242 -2.63 1.23 9.74
C LYS A 242 -3.74 2.23 10.05
N GLN A 243 -3.43 3.16 10.95
CA GLN A 243 -4.30 4.30 11.24
C GLN A 243 -3.47 5.59 11.24
N SER A 244 -3.81 6.53 10.36
CA SER A 244 -3.36 7.91 10.49
C SER A 244 -4.20 8.63 11.56
N LEU A 245 -3.77 9.80 12.00
CA LEU A 245 -4.48 10.61 12.99
C LEU A 245 -5.93 10.86 12.57
N LEU A 246 -6.16 11.26 11.32
CA LEU A 246 -7.51 11.49 10.80
C LEU A 246 -8.34 10.21 10.72
N LYS A 247 -7.75 9.11 10.25
CA LYS A 247 -8.43 7.81 10.23
C LYS A 247 -8.85 7.39 11.64
N ARG A 248 -8.02 7.67 12.66
CA ARG A 248 -8.32 7.39 14.06
C ARG A 248 -9.49 8.21 14.58
N ILE A 249 -9.51 9.53 14.32
CA ILE A 249 -10.62 10.43 14.71
C ILE A 249 -11.94 9.97 14.09
N LEU A 250 -11.91 9.51 12.83
CA LEU A 250 -13.08 9.02 12.10
C LEU A 250 -13.40 7.54 12.36
N GLY A 251 -12.64 6.86 13.24
CA GLY A 251 -12.83 5.44 13.53
C GLY A 251 -12.52 4.51 12.36
N LEU A 252 -11.63 4.93 11.45
CA LEU A 252 -11.24 4.19 10.25
C LEU A 252 -9.86 3.56 10.40
N ALA A 253 -9.62 2.50 9.65
CA ALA A 253 -8.33 1.82 9.54
C ALA A 253 -8.09 1.35 8.10
N GLU A 254 -6.83 1.20 7.75
CA GLU A 254 -6.39 0.58 6.52
C GLU A 254 -5.84 -0.81 6.84
N VAL A 255 -6.35 -1.83 6.16
CA VAL A 255 -5.83 -3.21 6.28
C VAL A 255 -4.96 -3.49 5.07
N ARG A 256 -3.71 -3.86 5.32
CA ARG A 256 -2.74 -4.27 4.30
C ARG A 256 -2.35 -5.73 4.47
N LEU A 257 -2.29 -6.45 3.37
CA LEU A 257 -1.74 -7.80 3.32
C LEU A 257 -0.31 -7.73 2.78
N ILE A 258 0.65 -8.18 3.56
CA ILE A 258 2.05 -8.28 3.12
C ILE A 258 2.21 -9.64 2.45
N SER A 259 2.45 -9.64 1.15
CA SER A 259 2.68 -10.87 0.36
C SER A 259 4.09 -10.91 -0.21
N ALA A 260 4.54 -12.09 -0.59
CA ALA A 260 5.87 -12.28 -1.17
C ALA A 260 5.98 -11.82 -2.64
N GLY A 261 4.87 -11.43 -3.29
CA GLY A 261 4.81 -10.97 -4.67
C GLY A 261 5.50 -9.62 -4.89
N ASN A 262 5.84 -9.33 -6.13
CA ASN A 262 6.46 -8.07 -6.54
C ASN A 262 5.37 -7.01 -6.74
N THR A 263 5.46 -5.89 -6.03
CA THR A 263 4.54 -4.74 -6.14
C THR A 263 5.11 -3.62 -7.00
N ASN A 264 5.89 -3.95 -8.06
CA ASN A 264 6.50 -2.97 -8.98
C ASN A 264 5.48 -2.33 -9.95
N ILE A 265 4.34 -1.87 -9.45
CA ILE A 265 3.53 -0.89 -10.17
C ILE A 265 4.00 0.47 -9.67
N GLU A 266 4.74 1.20 -10.49
CA GLU A 266 5.33 2.50 -10.11
C GLU A 266 4.28 3.51 -9.66
N ASP A 267 3.06 3.42 -10.17
CA ASP A 267 1.97 4.33 -9.86
C ASP A 267 1.17 3.98 -8.60
N ASP A 268 1.21 2.70 -8.11
CA ASP A 268 0.34 2.21 -7.04
C ASP A 268 1.09 1.51 -5.88
N LYS A 269 2.34 1.87 -5.61
CA LYS A 269 3.22 1.20 -4.59
C LYS A 269 2.58 1.01 -3.20
N HIS A 270 1.59 1.83 -2.86
CA HIS A 270 0.92 1.79 -1.56
C HIS A 270 -0.45 1.10 -1.57
N GLU A 271 -1.05 0.88 -2.74
CA GLU A 271 -2.45 0.42 -2.85
C GLU A 271 -2.62 -1.06 -3.20
N VAL A 272 -1.60 -1.69 -3.78
CA VAL A 272 -1.68 -3.07 -4.29
C VAL A 272 -1.92 -4.10 -3.18
N ASN A 273 -1.38 -3.85 -1.99
CA ASN A 273 -1.51 -4.76 -0.85
C ASN A 273 -2.59 -4.33 0.16
N SER A 274 -3.33 -3.25 -0.12
CA SER A 274 -4.39 -2.76 0.76
C SER A 274 -5.71 -3.45 0.44
N LEU A 275 -6.33 -4.07 1.46
CA LEU A 275 -7.67 -4.63 1.33
C LEU A 275 -8.69 -3.52 1.06
N PHE A 276 -8.78 -2.54 1.96
CA PHE A 276 -9.49 -1.29 1.77
C PHE A 276 -8.90 -0.24 2.72
N PRO A 277 -8.56 0.95 2.21
CA PRO A 277 -7.83 1.92 3.01
C PRO A 277 -8.69 2.67 4.04
N PHE A 278 -10.00 2.47 4.07
CA PHE A 278 -10.95 3.23 4.90
C PHE A 278 -12.00 2.35 5.59
N LEU A 279 -11.62 1.16 6.07
CA LEU A 279 -12.51 0.27 6.82
C LEU A 279 -12.82 0.86 8.21
N PRO A 280 -14.05 0.76 8.72
CA PRO A 280 -14.31 0.92 10.14
C PRO A 280 -13.41 -0.02 10.95
N VAL A 281 -12.86 0.46 12.08
CA VAL A 281 -11.89 -0.33 12.88
C VAL A 281 -12.45 -1.69 13.29
N SER A 282 -13.73 -1.75 13.76
CA SER A 282 -14.37 -3.02 14.10
C SER A 282 -14.39 -3.97 12.91
N ARG A 283 -14.82 -3.48 11.74
CA ARG A 283 -14.91 -4.29 10.53
C ARG A 283 -13.53 -4.73 10.02
N ALA A 284 -12.48 -3.92 10.25
CA ALA A 284 -11.11 -4.26 9.90
C ALA A 284 -10.61 -5.53 10.63
N TYR A 285 -11.00 -5.72 11.89
CA TYR A 285 -10.68 -6.94 12.64
C TYR A 285 -11.49 -8.13 12.14
N ASP A 286 -12.81 -7.95 11.95
CA ASP A 286 -13.70 -9.03 11.53
C ASP A 286 -13.33 -9.57 10.15
N ILE A 287 -13.04 -8.67 9.19
CA ILE A 287 -12.70 -9.06 7.82
C ILE A 287 -11.40 -9.88 7.73
N ILE A 288 -10.42 -9.61 8.61
CA ILE A 288 -9.19 -10.41 8.66
C ILE A 288 -9.49 -11.83 9.12
N THR A 289 -10.31 -12.00 10.15
CA THR A 289 -10.68 -13.34 10.65
C THR A 289 -11.57 -14.10 9.67
N GLU A 290 -12.42 -13.40 8.91
CA GLU A 290 -13.24 -14.02 7.86
C GLU A 290 -12.38 -14.48 6.67
N ILE A 291 -11.45 -13.64 6.19
CA ILE A 291 -10.64 -13.95 5.00
C ILE A 291 -9.49 -14.90 5.33
N LEU A 292 -8.87 -14.72 6.50
CA LEU A 292 -7.70 -15.46 6.97
C LEU A 292 -8.00 -16.09 8.34
N PRO A 293 -8.83 -17.16 8.42
CA PRO A 293 -9.20 -17.79 9.69
C PRO A 293 -7.99 -18.29 10.49
N SER A 294 -6.88 -18.54 9.77
CA SER A 294 -5.63 -18.98 10.38
C SER A 294 -4.84 -17.85 11.08
N TYR A 295 -5.32 -16.59 11.07
CA TYR A 295 -4.71 -15.47 11.77
C TYR A 295 -5.54 -15.10 13.01
N GLU A 296 -4.95 -15.29 14.18
CA GLU A 296 -5.57 -14.89 15.46
C GLU A 296 -5.17 -13.46 15.82
N ILE A 297 -6.17 -12.62 16.09
CA ILE A 297 -5.93 -11.24 16.50
C ILE A 297 -6.37 -11.06 17.95
N THR A 298 -5.41 -10.79 18.82
CA THR A 298 -5.65 -10.54 20.24
C THR A 298 -5.79 -9.03 20.49
N LYS A 299 -6.88 -8.63 21.16
CA LYS A 299 -7.08 -7.22 21.56
C LYS A 299 -6.25 -6.86 22.79
N GLN A 300 -5.91 -7.83 23.63
CA GLN A 300 -5.10 -7.63 24.83
C GLN A 300 -3.63 -7.67 24.47
N MET A 301 -2.96 -6.53 24.58
CA MET A 301 -1.54 -6.40 24.27
C MET A 301 -0.80 -5.80 25.47
N LYS A 302 0.46 -6.22 25.68
CA LYS A 302 1.31 -5.71 26.74
C LYS A 302 2.01 -4.42 26.29
N GLY A 303 1.93 -3.37 27.10
CA GLY A 303 2.65 -2.12 26.88
C GLY A 303 4.13 -2.20 27.32
N LEU A 304 4.88 -1.14 27.01
CA LEU A 304 6.27 -1.00 27.43
C LEU A 304 6.37 -0.58 28.90
N PRO A 305 7.45 -0.97 29.62
CA PRO A 305 7.70 -0.52 30.98
C PRO A 305 8.11 0.96 31.01
N LYS A 306 7.87 1.65 32.14
CA LYS A 306 8.20 3.09 32.30
C LYS A 306 9.68 3.42 31.99
N ARG A 307 10.61 2.48 32.24
CA ARG A 307 12.04 2.61 31.88
C ARG A 307 12.26 2.90 30.38
N SER A 308 11.42 2.34 29.52
CA SER A 308 11.47 2.57 28.07
C SER A 308 11.19 4.03 27.70
N LEU A 309 10.30 4.72 28.44
CA LEU A 309 10.06 6.15 28.24
C LEU A 309 11.32 6.96 28.51
N CYS A 310 12.04 6.68 29.62
CA CYS A 310 13.28 7.37 29.93
C CYS A 310 14.31 7.24 28.81
N VAL A 311 14.51 6.03 28.27
CA VAL A 311 15.46 5.81 27.16
C VAL A 311 15.02 6.55 25.90
N ARG A 312 13.73 6.59 25.59
CA ARG A 312 13.20 7.34 24.42
C ARG A 312 13.41 8.84 24.57
N LEU A 313 13.21 9.39 25.76
CA LEU A 313 13.42 10.82 26.04
C LEU A 313 14.91 11.20 26.03
N LEU A 314 15.80 10.32 26.54
CA LEU A 314 17.25 10.54 26.54
C LEU A 314 17.88 10.39 25.13
N ARG A 315 17.19 9.80 24.18
CA ARG A 315 17.72 9.62 22.83
C ARG A 315 17.97 10.98 22.15
N PRO A 316 19.19 11.27 21.64
CA PRO A 316 19.51 12.56 21.05
C PRO A 316 18.62 12.88 19.86
N SER A 317 18.19 14.14 19.74
CA SER A 317 17.35 14.64 18.65
C SER A 317 18.19 15.38 17.63
N TRP A 318 19.03 14.68 16.86
CA TRP A 318 19.88 15.29 15.84
C TRP A 318 19.10 16.16 14.84
N PHE A 319 17.89 15.75 14.48
CA PHE A 319 17.03 16.55 13.60
C PHE A 319 16.73 17.92 14.21
N TRP A 320 16.41 18.00 15.51
CA TRP A 320 16.18 19.27 16.19
C TRP A 320 17.44 20.13 16.19
N VAL A 321 18.61 19.56 16.45
CA VAL A 321 19.89 20.29 16.47
C VAL A 321 20.16 20.92 15.09
N VAL A 322 20.01 20.14 14.00
CA VAL A 322 20.24 20.62 12.63
C VAL A 322 19.25 21.73 12.26
N VAL A 323 17.95 21.54 12.55
CA VAL A 323 16.92 22.54 12.23
C VAL A 323 17.12 23.79 13.08
N THR A 324 17.48 23.69 14.36
CA THR A 324 17.76 24.84 15.22
C THR A 324 18.96 25.63 14.70
N PHE A 325 20.02 24.93 14.26
CA PHE A 325 21.17 25.58 13.65
C PHE A 325 20.80 26.32 12.34
N ALA A 326 19.98 25.71 11.50
CA ALA A 326 19.47 26.36 10.29
C ALA A 326 18.59 27.57 10.61
N LEU A 327 17.67 27.46 11.57
CA LEU A 327 16.86 28.61 12.02
C LEU A 327 17.71 29.77 12.59
N TYR A 328 18.76 29.42 13.32
CA TYR A 328 19.72 30.42 13.82
C TYR A 328 20.49 31.10 12.69
N TYR A 329 20.92 30.35 11.67
CA TYR A 329 21.66 30.88 10.53
C TYR A 329 20.80 31.78 9.62
N PHE A 330 19.61 31.32 9.25
CA PHE A 330 18.72 32.07 8.35
C PHE A 330 17.93 33.20 9.04
N LYS A 331 17.75 33.14 10.37
CA LYS A 331 16.99 34.11 11.18
C LYS A 331 15.69 34.57 10.48
N PRO A 332 14.74 33.67 10.17
CA PRO A 332 13.54 34.06 9.45
C PRO A 332 12.76 35.11 10.21
N ILE A 333 12.45 36.22 9.55
CA ILE A 333 11.58 37.26 10.09
C ILE A 333 10.15 36.86 9.81
N VAL A 334 9.40 36.49 10.84
CA VAL A 334 8.00 36.12 10.73
C VAL A 334 7.18 37.06 11.60
N PHE A 335 6.14 37.66 11.04
CA PHE A 335 5.31 38.69 11.69
C PHE A 335 6.09 39.91 12.25
N GLY A 336 7.26 40.23 11.66
CA GLY A 336 8.06 41.35 12.09
C GLY A 336 8.97 41.11 13.31
N PHE A 337 9.01 39.88 13.83
CA PHE A 337 9.88 39.51 14.96
C PHE A 337 11.17 38.84 14.47
N GLU A 338 12.32 39.48 14.73
CA GLU A 338 13.65 38.95 14.36
C GLU A 338 14.10 37.77 15.20
N GLN A 339 13.57 37.62 16.40
CA GLN A 339 13.98 36.59 17.37
C GLN A 339 13.06 35.37 17.37
N ILE A 340 12.17 35.20 16.35
CA ILE A 340 11.19 34.10 16.34
C ILE A 340 11.84 32.73 16.17
N TRP A 341 13.08 32.65 15.70
CA TRP A 341 13.81 31.41 15.48
C TRP A 341 13.90 30.51 16.72
N TRP A 342 14.14 31.11 17.91
CA TRP A 342 14.22 30.32 19.15
C TRP A 342 12.86 29.81 19.60
N VAL A 343 11.78 30.58 19.37
CA VAL A 343 10.40 30.14 19.64
C VAL A 343 10.03 28.94 18.74
N LEU A 344 10.35 29.03 17.45
CA LEU A 344 10.14 27.94 16.49
C LEU A 344 10.95 26.70 16.88
N SER A 345 12.20 26.87 17.30
CA SER A 345 13.04 25.78 17.79
C SER A 345 12.44 25.12 19.04
N PHE A 346 11.93 25.91 19.99
CA PHE A 346 11.31 25.39 21.21
C PHE A 346 9.99 24.67 20.93
N ILE A 347 9.16 25.19 20.03
CA ILE A 347 7.93 24.53 19.58
C ILE A 347 8.28 23.18 18.91
N LEU A 348 9.31 23.15 18.05
CA LEU A 348 9.78 21.92 17.42
C LEU A 348 10.27 20.91 18.45
N LEU A 349 10.99 21.35 19.49
CA LEU A 349 11.43 20.48 20.56
C LEU A 349 10.25 19.84 21.28
N ILE A 350 9.28 20.64 21.74
CA ILE A 350 8.06 20.15 22.40
C ILE A 350 7.34 19.14 21.49
N TRP A 351 7.24 19.44 20.19
CA TRP A 351 6.62 18.56 19.22
C TRP A 351 7.32 17.20 19.15
N ILE A 352 8.64 17.16 19.06
CA ILE A 352 9.43 15.93 19.02
C ILE A 352 9.23 15.09 20.30
N TYR A 353 9.26 15.73 21.46
CA TYR A 353 9.05 15.01 22.73
C TYR A 353 7.62 14.50 22.85
N THR A 354 6.63 15.26 22.41
CA THR A 354 5.24 14.82 22.37
C THR A 354 5.06 13.57 21.47
N LEU A 355 5.71 13.56 20.30
CA LEU A 355 5.71 12.37 19.43
C LEU A 355 6.33 11.14 20.11
N ARG A 356 7.42 11.30 20.86
CA ARG A 356 8.08 10.20 21.61
C ARG A 356 7.19 9.64 22.71
N VAL A 357 6.49 10.51 23.41
CA VAL A 357 5.54 10.13 24.46
C VAL A 357 4.36 9.34 23.86
N PHE A 358 3.78 9.83 22.76
CA PHE A 358 2.71 9.11 22.08
C PHE A 358 3.17 7.76 21.52
N ASP A 359 4.38 7.69 20.95
CA ASP A 359 4.94 6.43 20.47
C ASP A 359 5.14 5.43 21.61
N PHE A 360 5.56 5.88 22.79
CA PHE A 360 5.65 5.04 23.99
C PHE A 360 4.30 4.43 24.37
N TYR A 361 3.24 5.25 24.49
CA TYR A 361 1.91 4.78 24.90
C TYR A 361 1.27 3.85 23.87
N HIS A 362 1.53 4.07 22.57
CA HIS A 362 0.97 3.23 21.51
C HIS A 362 1.78 1.98 21.22
N THR A 363 3.04 1.91 21.70
CA THR A 363 3.86 0.72 21.48
C THR A 363 3.43 -0.40 22.42
N GLN A 364 2.94 -1.48 21.84
CA GLN A 364 2.46 -2.67 22.52
C GLN A 364 2.89 -3.91 21.75
N TYR A 365 3.03 -5.02 22.43
CA TYR A 365 3.39 -6.30 21.84
C TYR A 365 2.60 -7.44 22.48
N THR A 366 2.40 -8.50 21.71
CA THR A 366 1.84 -9.77 22.19
C THR A 366 2.52 -10.90 21.43
N LEU A 367 2.86 -11.95 22.16
CA LEU A 367 3.44 -13.17 21.63
C LEU A 367 2.51 -14.32 22.01
N ASN A 368 1.99 -15.01 21.00
CA ASN A 368 1.25 -16.26 21.13
C ASN A 368 2.13 -17.41 20.62
N GLU A 369 1.66 -18.65 20.75
CA GLU A 369 2.44 -19.82 20.31
C GLU A 369 2.87 -19.73 18.83
N GLN A 370 2.01 -19.29 17.95
CA GLN A 370 2.25 -19.22 16.50
C GLN A 370 2.37 -17.81 15.93
N PHE A 371 1.97 -16.78 16.70
CA PHE A 371 1.86 -15.40 16.19
C PHE A 371 2.62 -14.40 17.04
N ILE A 372 3.13 -13.39 16.37
CA ILE A 372 3.61 -12.16 17.00
C ILE A 372 2.75 -10.99 16.53
N GLN A 373 2.31 -10.17 17.48
CA GLN A 373 1.58 -8.92 17.20
C GLN A 373 2.38 -7.76 17.76
N LEU A 374 2.63 -6.76 16.93
CA LEU A 374 3.45 -5.60 17.24
C LEU A 374 2.69 -4.34 16.86
N LYS A 375 2.35 -3.50 17.83
CA LYS A 375 1.72 -2.20 17.62
C LYS A 375 2.73 -1.11 17.95
N LYS A 376 2.84 -0.12 17.07
CA LYS A 376 3.76 1.01 17.24
C LYS A 376 3.26 2.27 16.54
N GLY A 377 3.87 3.40 16.86
CA GLY A 377 3.67 4.67 16.20
C GLY A 377 3.09 5.75 17.08
N SER A 378 3.28 6.99 16.68
CA SER A 378 2.82 8.18 17.38
C SER A 378 1.44 8.64 16.84
N PHE A 379 1.43 9.53 15.84
CA PHE A 379 0.21 9.96 15.15
C PHE A 379 -0.26 8.93 14.12
N HIS A 380 0.67 8.26 13.46
CA HIS A 380 0.40 7.10 12.62
C HIS A 380 0.70 5.85 13.43
N THR A 381 -0.30 5.02 13.65
CA THR A 381 -0.12 3.74 14.32
C THR A 381 -0.24 2.60 13.34
N SER A 382 0.60 1.59 13.51
CA SER A 382 0.51 0.33 12.79
C SER A 382 0.44 -0.83 13.77
N LEU A 383 -0.49 -1.75 13.54
CA LEU A 383 -0.56 -3.05 14.18
C LEU A 383 -0.14 -4.08 13.15
N PHE A 384 0.98 -4.73 13.39
CA PHE A 384 1.56 -5.76 12.54
C PHE A 384 1.34 -7.13 13.17
N ILE A 385 0.92 -8.10 12.36
CA ILE A 385 0.61 -9.47 12.79
C ILE A 385 1.29 -10.43 11.82
N SER A 386 2.16 -11.32 12.33
CA SER A 386 2.85 -12.30 11.52
C SER A 386 2.89 -13.66 12.20
N LYS A 387 2.84 -14.72 11.38
CA LYS A 387 3.08 -16.09 11.83
C LYS A 387 4.56 -16.34 12.03
N ARG A 388 4.91 -17.21 12.98
CA ARG A 388 6.30 -17.60 13.28
C ARG A 388 7.01 -18.16 12.04
N ASN A 389 6.37 -19.05 11.31
CA ASN A 389 6.92 -19.69 10.10
C ASN A 389 7.08 -18.72 8.89
N LYS A 390 6.46 -17.54 8.93
CA LYS A 390 6.57 -16.51 7.87
C LYS A 390 7.66 -15.47 8.14
N ILE A 391 8.29 -15.50 9.31
CA ILE A 391 9.43 -14.62 9.63
C ILE A 391 10.70 -15.27 9.09
N ILE A 392 11.41 -14.58 8.20
CA ILE A 392 12.66 -15.08 7.59
C ILE A 392 13.83 -14.92 8.54
N GLU A 393 13.93 -13.74 9.15
CA GLU A 393 15.05 -13.35 9.99
C GLU A 393 14.56 -12.55 11.19
N MET A 394 15.26 -12.70 12.29
CA MET A 394 15.02 -11.92 13.49
C MET A 394 16.33 -11.37 14.02
N GLN A 395 16.38 -10.07 14.25
CA GLN A 395 17.53 -9.36 14.79
C GLN A 395 17.20 -8.81 16.17
N VAL A 396 18.12 -8.95 17.12
CA VAL A 396 18.04 -8.31 18.44
C VAL A 396 19.23 -7.37 18.59
N LYS A 397 18.94 -6.09 18.91
CA LYS A 397 19.93 -5.02 19.01
C LYS A 397 19.88 -4.38 20.41
N TYR A 398 21.03 -3.96 20.88
CA TYR A 398 21.19 -3.26 22.16
C TYR A 398 21.97 -1.98 21.94
N SER A 399 21.39 -0.83 22.27
CA SER A 399 22.16 0.42 22.39
C SER A 399 22.80 0.54 23.77
N PHE A 400 23.75 1.46 23.93
CA PHE A 400 24.40 1.71 25.21
C PHE A 400 23.38 2.02 26.33
N PHE A 401 22.45 2.95 26.08
CA PHE A 401 21.40 3.29 27.04
C PHE A 401 20.44 2.12 27.28
N GLN A 402 20.12 1.35 26.27
CA GLN A 402 19.26 0.18 26.44
C GLN A 402 19.90 -0.87 27.35
N LYS A 403 21.19 -1.15 27.21
CA LYS A 403 21.92 -2.07 28.10
C LYS A 403 21.83 -1.62 29.56
N PHE A 404 22.05 -0.33 29.82
CA PHE A 404 22.02 0.23 31.17
C PHE A 404 20.64 0.08 31.82
N PHE A 405 19.56 0.27 31.08
CA PHE A 405 18.17 0.15 31.57
C PHE A 405 17.58 -1.27 31.43
N GLY A 406 18.35 -2.26 31.00
CA GLY A 406 17.88 -3.64 30.81
C GLY A 406 16.87 -3.78 29.69
N LEU A 407 17.02 -2.99 28.61
CA LEU A 407 16.15 -2.96 27.44
C LEU A 407 16.87 -3.43 26.19
N ALA A 408 16.10 -3.77 25.16
CA ALA A 408 16.56 -4.19 23.85
C ALA A 408 15.60 -3.73 22.76
N SER A 409 16.03 -3.75 21.52
CA SER A 409 15.18 -3.63 20.34
C SER A 409 15.24 -4.93 19.57
N PHE A 410 14.12 -5.34 18.95
CA PHE A 410 14.13 -6.45 18.02
C PHE A 410 13.41 -6.09 16.72
N THR A 411 13.87 -6.70 15.64
CA THR A 411 13.33 -6.52 14.30
C THR A 411 12.92 -7.88 13.74
N THR A 412 11.71 -7.98 13.25
CA THR A 412 11.24 -9.14 12.47
C THR A 412 11.29 -8.78 10.99
N ILE A 413 11.77 -9.72 10.18
CA ILE A 413 11.93 -9.56 8.73
C ILE A 413 11.07 -10.61 8.03
N ASN A 414 10.14 -10.13 7.19
CA ASN A 414 9.23 -10.97 6.41
C ASN A 414 9.53 -10.84 4.92
N ARG A 415 9.24 -11.91 4.19
CA ARG A 415 9.43 -11.95 2.73
C ARG A 415 8.41 -11.02 2.04
N ALA A 416 8.92 -9.95 1.46
CA ALA A 416 8.16 -9.00 0.67
C ALA A 416 9.10 -8.30 -0.33
N LYS A 417 8.58 -7.51 -1.24
CA LYS A 417 9.37 -6.68 -2.14
C LYS A 417 8.88 -5.22 -2.05
N PRO A 418 9.71 -4.33 -1.51
CA PRO A 418 10.97 -4.58 -0.80
C PRO A 418 10.75 -5.40 0.48
N VAL A 419 11.82 -6.03 0.98
CA VAL A 419 11.78 -6.84 2.22
C VAL A 419 11.17 -6.02 3.36
N HIS A 420 10.19 -6.62 4.06
CA HIS A 420 9.46 -5.92 5.11
C HIS A 420 10.13 -6.08 6.47
N HIS A 421 10.62 -4.95 6.99
CA HIS A 421 11.23 -4.86 8.31
C HIS A 421 10.24 -4.26 9.30
N ASN A 422 9.99 -4.95 10.41
CA ASN A 422 9.18 -4.41 11.49
C ASN A 422 9.96 -4.45 12.80
N GLU A 423 10.37 -3.26 13.27
CA GLU A 423 11.16 -3.08 14.48
C GLU A 423 10.30 -2.59 15.63
N ILE A 424 10.52 -3.15 16.81
CA ILE A 424 10.07 -2.59 18.09
C ILE A 424 11.29 -2.26 18.95
N CYS A 425 11.31 -1.02 19.44
CA CYS A 425 12.39 -0.51 20.29
C CYS A 425 12.00 -0.52 21.75
N ASP A 426 13.04 -0.64 22.59
CA ASP A 426 12.97 -0.40 24.04
C ASP A 426 12.03 -1.36 24.78
N VAL A 427 11.97 -2.63 24.35
CA VAL A 427 11.31 -3.72 25.10
C VAL A 427 12.24 -4.25 26.20
N PRO A 428 11.72 -4.87 27.27
CA PRO A 428 12.57 -5.57 28.25
C PRO A 428 13.48 -6.60 27.58
N ALA A 429 14.76 -6.66 27.99
CA ALA A 429 15.73 -7.56 27.38
C ALA A 429 15.32 -9.04 27.49
N ASP A 430 14.63 -9.41 28.58
CA ASP A 430 14.11 -10.76 28.77
C ASP A 430 13.02 -11.12 27.75
N ILE A 431 12.16 -10.15 27.44
CA ILE A 431 11.14 -10.32 26.41
C ILE A 431 11.79 -10.47 25.02
N ALA A 432 12.80 -9.64 24.70
CA ALA A 432 13.52 -9.77 23.43
C ALA A 432 14.18 -11.16 23.29
N ARG A 433 14.76 -11.70 24.38
CA ARG A 433 15.32 -13.06 24.41
C ARG A 433 14.23 -14.13 24.27
N MET A 434 13.07 -13.93 24.94
CA MET A 434 11.93 -14.85 24.81
C MET A 434 11.42 -14.92 23.38
N VAL A 435 11.22 -13.75 22.73
CA VAL A 435 10.78 -13.67 21.33
C VAL A 435 11.82 -14.31 20.39
N TYR A 436 13.11 -14.14 20.67
CA TYR A 436 14.17 -14.77 19.89
C TYR A 436 14.16 -16.31 20.02
N LYS A 437 14.02 -16.83 21.26
CA LYS A 437 13.87 -18.29 21.49
C LYS A 437 12.61 -18.83 20.82
N TRP A 438 11.49 -18.11 20.90
CA TRP A 438 10.26 -18.45 20.20
C TRP A 438 10.49 -18.54 18.68
N TYR A 439 11.21 -17.58 18.10
CA TYR A 439 11.56 -17.60 16.69
C TYR A 439 12.42 -18.82 16.32
N GLN A 440 13.39 -19.21 17.14
CA GLN A 440 14.22 -20.39 16.90
C GLN A 440 13.41 -21.69 16.87
N GLY A 441 12.31 -21.78 17.63
CA GLY A 441 11.41 -22.93 17.61
C GLY A 441 10.66 -23.20 16.31
N ARG A 442 10.79 -22.30 15.30
CA ARG A 442 10.15 -22.44 13.99
C ARG A 442 10.67 -23.59 13.14
N THR A 443 11.85 -24.13 13.46
CA THR A 443 12.54 -25.16 12.67
C THR A 443 11.66 -26.40 12.45
N ASN A 444 10.79 -26.70 13.40
CA ASN A 444 9.84 -27.84 13.31
C ASN A 444 8.58 -27.51 12.47
N GLU A 445 8.39 -26.26 12.05
CA GLU A 445 7.20 -25.79 11.32
C GLU A 445 7.50 -25.43 9.86
N ILE A 446 8.79 -25.43 9.49
CA ILE A 446 9.21 -25.15 8.11
C ILE A 446 9.30 -26.49 7.38
N GLU A 447 8.35 -26.73 6.48
CA GLU A 447 8.51 -27.75 5.46
C GLU A 447 9.67 -27.34 4.54
N LEU A 448 10.74 -28.10 4.53
CA LEU A 448 11.83 -27.96 3.56
C LEU A 448 11.29 -28.45 2.21
N VAL A 449 10.91 -27.50 1.33
CA VAL A 449 10.50 -27.74 -0.06
C VAL A 449 11.71 -27.67 -0.96
#